data_9c557b67783de842f1159c1d180165b9
#
_entry.id   9c557b67783de842f1159c1d180165b9
#
_cell.length_a   1.000
_cell.length_b   1.000
_cell.length_c   1.000
_cell.angle_alpha   90.00
_cell.angle_beta   90.00
_cell.angle_gamma   90.00
#
_symmetry.space_group_name_H-M   'P 1'
#
loop_
_entity.id
_entity.type
_entity.pdbx_description
1 polymer ?
#
loop_
_entity_poly.entity_id
_entity_poly.type
_entity_poly.pdbx_seq_one_letter_code
_entity_poly.pdbx_strand_id
1 'polypeptide(L)'
;MNNYYEILGVSKDATQDDIKKAYRKLAIQYHPDKNPEGADKFKEIAHAYDTIGDENKRRDYDNRLNNPFAGGGNGMSYEDFINQMFGNQSNNPFNNAQRRKSAPDKIIKVQISPIESYNGTDKIINYIKDNRCNICNGGGGDQQVCNTCGGAGFQIKSFGTGFMTQQIRTSCGSCGGRGYTLIHRCYNCGGNGVKPNTHEITIKLPIGVDSGQYLKLADLGDFRNGEYGDLVIQIEVTPKDGFEKINNDLIYNLFLNLEEAQKDKFVIPHPNGDLVMNALSTFDTSKPLRLRGKGYSGGDMFVK
;
A
#
# COMPACT_ATOMS: atom_id res chain seq x y z
N MET A 1 19.23 -31.64 -9.28
CA MET A 1 19.28 -30.18 -9.01
C MET A 1 20.24 -29.58 -10.02
N ASN A 2 19.76 -28.71 -10.91
CA ASN A 2 20.61 -28.08 -11.91
C ASN A 2 21.58 -27.12 -11.22
N ASN A 3 22.87 -27.26 -11.55
CA ASN A 3 23.91 -26.40 -11.00
C ASN A 3 23.77 -24.98 -11.62
N TYR A 4 23.79 -23.93 -10.81
CA TYR A 4 23.61 -22.55 -11.30
C TYR A 4 24.68 -22.13 -12.33
N TYR A 5 25.86 -22.70 -12.28
CA TYR A 5 26.89 -22.53 -13.32
C TYR A 5 26.44 -23.10 -14.68
N GLU A 6 25.76 -24.25 -14.66
CA GLU A 6 25.22 -24.89 -15.88
C GLU A 6 24.05 -24.08 -16.47
N ILE A 7 23.19 -23.51 -15.61
CA ILE A 7 22.07 -22.66 -16.04
C ILE A 7 22.58 -21.41 -16.76
N LEU A 8 23.66 -20.80 -16.26
CA LEU A 8 24.29 -19.65 -16.92
C LEU A 8 25.27 -20.02 -18.04
N GLY A 9 25.58 -21.32 -18.22
CA GLY A 9 26.50 -21.80 -19.24
C GLY A 9 27.94 -21.36 -19.02
N VAL A 10 28.37 -21.26 -17.76
CA VAL A 10 29.73 -20.86 -17.37
C VAL A 10 30.42 -21.95 -16.56
N SER A 11 31.75 -21.96 -16.54
CA SER A 11 32.51 -22.89 -15.71
C SER A 11 32.48 -22.48 -14.23
N LYS A 12 32.75 -23.45 -13.34
CA LYS A 12 32.84 -23.19 -11.89
C LYS A 12 33.96 -22.23 -11.51
N ASP A 13 34.96 -22.06 -12.38
CA ASP A 13 36.10 -21.16 -12.22
C ASP A 13 35.92 -19.81 -12.95
N ALA A 14 34.75 -19.56 -13.54
CA ALA A 14 34.46 -18.33 -14.26
C ALA A 14 34.60 -17.09 -13.36
N THR A 15 35.11 -16.00 -13.94
CA THR A 15 35.21 -14.73 -13.21
C THR A 15 33.82 -14.11 -13.02
N GLN A 16 33.69 -13.18 -12.07
CA GLN A 16 32.43 -12.45 -11.86
C GLN A 16 31.99 -11.67 -13.11
N ASP A 17 32.96 -11.18 -13.89
CA ASP A 17 32.68 -10.51 -15.15
C ASP A 17 32.13 -11.47 -16.22
N ASP A 18 32.62 -12.72 -16.27
CA ASP A 18 32.12 -13.74 -17.19
C ASP A 18 30.69 -14.16 -16.81
N ILE A 19 30.41 -14.35 -15.54
CA ILE A 19 29.06 -14.62 -15.02
C ILE A 19 28.10 -13.50 -15.42
N LYS A 20 28.50 -12.24 -15.24
CA LYS A 20 27.71 -11.06 -15.59
C LYS A 20 27.46 -10.94 -17.10
N LYS A 21 28.47 -11.24 -17.94
CA LYS A 21 28.33 -11.27 -19.39
C LYS A 21 27.39 -12.38 -19.86
N ALA A 22 27.50 -13.57 -19.28
CA ALA A 22 26.64 -14.71 -19.58
C ALA A 22 25.18 -14.40 -19.22
N TYR A 23 24.95 -13.87 -18.03
CA TYR A 23 23.62 -13.42 -17.61
C TYR A 23 23.00 -12.41 -18.59
N ARG A 24 23.73 -11.36 -18.96
CA ARG A 24 23.22 -10.32 -19.88
C ARG A 24 22.82 -10.93 -21.23
N LYS A 25 23.62 -11.83 -21.76
CA LYS A 25 23.35 -12.51 -23.03
C LYS A 25 22.06 -13.33 -22.95
N LEU A 26 21.91 -14.14 -21.91
CA LEU A 26 20.75 -14.99 -21.70
C LEU A 26 19.49 -14.18 -21.37
N ALA A 27 19.62 -13.11 -20.58
CA ALA A 27 18.52 -12.23 -20.22
C ALA A 27 17.91 -11.52 -21.46
N ILE A 28 18.73 -11.12 -22.42
CA ILE A 28 18.26 -10.55 -23.70
C ILE A 28 17.59 -11.61 -24.56
N GLN A 29 18.10 -12.83 -24.57
CA GLN A 29 17.59 -13.94 -25.37
C GLN A 29 16.24 -14.46 -24.89
N TYR A 30 16.04 -14.52 -23.55
CA TYR A 30 14.85 -15.06 -22.90
C TYR A 30 13.96 -13.98 -22.28
N HIS A 31 14.12 -12.70 -22.69
CA HIS A 31 13.29 -11.61 -22.19
C HIS A 31 11.81 -11.84 -22.52
N PRO A 32 10.87 -11.69 -21.55
CA PRO A 32 9.45 -11.99 -21.79
C PRO A 32 8.83 -11.16 -22.91
N ASP A 33 9.31 -9.93 -23.16
CA ASP A 33 8.82 -9.09 -24.26
C ASP A 33 9.23 -9.59 -25.64
N LYS A 34 10.34 -10.35 -25.72
CA LYS A 34 10.86 -10.89 -27.00
C LYS A 34 10.56 -12.38 -27.20
N ASN A 35 10.40 -13.11 -26.09
CA ASN A 35 10.14 -14.54 -26.08
C ASN A 35 9.17 -14.92 -24.94
N PRO A 36 7.86 -14.84 -25.17
CA PRO A 36 6.86 -15.17 -24.15
C PRO A 36 6.97 -16.60 -23.61
N GLU A 37 7.39 -17.57 -24.44
CA GLU A 37 7.59 -18.97 -24.03
C GLU A 37 8.89 -19.16 -23.22
N GLY A 38 9.78 -18.17 -23.23
CA GLY A 38 11.05 -18.18 -22.49
C GLY A 38 10.94 -17.71 -21.03
N ALA A 39 9.75 -17.33 -20.56
CA ALA A 39 9.57 -16.73 -19.24
C ALA A 39 10.07 -17.61 -18.08
N ASP A 40 9.89 -18.92 -18.14
CA ASP A 40 10.35 -19.84 -17.09
C ASP A 40 11.87 -19.99 -17.12
N LYS A 41 12.48 -20.07 -18.29
CA LYS A 41 13.95 -20.04 -18.44
C LYS A 41 14.56 -18.73 -17.97
N PHE A 42 13.89 -17.60 -18.23
CA PHE A 42 14.34 -16.30 -17.74
C PHE A 42 14.37 -16.27 -16.20
N LYS A 43 13.37 -16.85 -15.52
CA LYS A 43 13.32 -16.98 -14.06
C LYS A 43 14.49 -17.80 -13.51
N GLU A 44 14.79 -18.94 -14.14
CA GLU A 44 15.92 -19.79 -13.73
C GLU A 44 17.26 -19.06 -13.91
N ILE A 45 17.45 -18.34 -15.02
CA ILE A 45 18.64 -17.55 -15.31
C ILE A 45 18.81 -16.42 -14.30
N ALA A 46 17.73 -15.70 -13.95
CA ALA A 46 17.75 -14.63 -12.98
C ALA A 46 18.10 -15.13 -11.57
N HIS A 47 17.53 -16.27 -11.16
CA HIS A 47 17.83 -16.89 -9.87
C HIS A 47 19.27 -17.39 -9.78
N ALA A 48 19.78 -18.01 -10.86
CA ALA A 48 21.17 -18.43 -10.93
C ALA A 48 22.11 -17.23 -10.77
N TYR A 49 21.83 -16.11 -11.45
CA TYR A 49 22.63 -14.90 -11.34
C TYR A 49 22.53 -14.25 -9.96
N ASP A 50 21.35 -14.19 -9.33
CA ASP A 50 21.21 -13.66 -7.96
C ASP A 50 22.04 -14.45 -6.95
N THR A 51 22.21 -15.75 -7.19
CA THR A 51 22.96 -16.63 -6.26
C THR A 51 24.47 -16.59 -6.50
N ILE A 52 24.96 -16.58 -7.77
CA ILE A 52 26.39 -16.66 -8.06
C ILE A 52 26.97 -15.36 -8.64
N GLY A 53 26.15 -14.34 -8.89
CA GLY A 53 26.55 -13.03 -9.39
C GLY A 53 27.22 -12.12 -8.35
N ASP A 54 27.05 -12.40 -7.07
CA ASP A 54 27.74 -11.74 -5.95
C ASP A 54 28.77 -12.69 -5.33
N GLU A 55 29.98 -12.17 -5.05
CA GLU A 55 31.10 -12.99 -4.57
C GLU A 55 30.84 -13.67 -3.23
N ASN A 56 30.13 -13.01 -2.33
CA ASN A 56 29.80 -13.58 -1.02
C ASN A 56 28.74 -14.69 -1.15
N LYS A 57 27.67 -14.43 -1.90
CA LYS A 57 26.62 -15.41 -2.16
C LYS A 57 27.15 -16.63 -2.91
N ARG A 58 28.04 -16.41 -3.89
CA ARG A 58 28.72 -17.49 -4.64
C ARG A 58 29.53 -18.37 -3.71
N ARG A 59 30.33 -17.78 -2.82
CA ARG A 59 31.12 -18.52 -1.84
C ARG A 59 30.24 -19.35 -0.92
N ASP A 60 29.10 -18.80 -0.46
CA ASP A 60 28.15 -19.53 0.37
C ASP A 60 27.48 -20.67 -0.39
N TYR A 61 27.17 -20.48 -1.68
CA TYR A 61 26.65 -21.51 -2.56
C TYR A 61 27.67 -22.63 -2.77
N ASP A 62 28.93 -22.30 -3.08
CA ASP A 62 30.02 -23.25 -3.28
C ASP A 62 30.33 -24.05 -2.00
N ASN A 63 30.28 -23.39 -0.85
CA ASN A 63 30.43 -24.07 0.46
C ASN A 63 29.31 -25.09 0.72
N ARG A 64 28.07 -24.82 0.30
CA ARG A 64 26.95 -25.76 0.39
C ARG A 64 27.09 -26.92 -0.59
N LEU A 65 27.58 -26.68 -1.79
CA LEU A 65 27.86 -27.75 -2.75
C LEU A 65 28.93 -28.71 -2.25
N ASN A 66 29.95 -28.20 -1.53
CA ASN A 66 31.06 -28.99 -1.02
C ASN A 66 30.77 -29.64 0.36
N ASN A 67 29.79 -29.11 1.12
CA ASN A 67 29.37 -29.62 2.43
C ASN A 67 27.84 -29.68 2.55
N PRO A 68 27.18 -30.72 2.03
CA PRO A 68 25.73 -30.85 2.08
C PRO A 68 25.14 -30.92 3.49
N PHE A 69 25.95 -31.26 4.51
CA PHE A 69 25.52 -31.41 5.88
C PHE A 69 25.78 -30.20 6.80
N ALA A 70 26.40 -29.12 6.29
CA ALA A 70 26.71 -27.91 7.08
C ALA A 70 25.64 -26.81 6.96
N GLY A 71 24.43 -27.11 6.51
CA GLY A 71 23.41 -26.16 6.13
C GLY A 71 22.46 -25.77 7.28
N GLY A 72 22.86 -24.83 8.10
CA GLY A 72 21.97 -24.03 8.95
C GLY A 72 22.01 -22.55 8.56
N GLY A 73 21.48 -22.16 7.42
CA GLY A 73 21.46 -20.75 7.01
C GLY A 73 20.39 -20.50 5.94
N ASN A 74 19.57 -19.52 6.22
CA ASN A 74 18.44 -18.94 5.50
C ASN A 74 18.67 -18.81 3.96
N GLY A 75 18.63 -19.91 3.21
CA GLY A 75 18.52 -19.90 1.77
C GLY A 75 17.06 -19.78 1.40
N MET A 76 16.68 -18.66 0.76
CA MET A 76 15.37 -18.53 0.14
C MET A 76 15.12 -19.71 -0.81
N SER A 77 13.97 -20.37 -0.67
CA SER A 77 13.53 -21.37 -1.64
C SER A 77 13.33 -20.71 -3.01
N TYR A 78 13.51 -21.49 -4.09
CA TYR A 78 13.16 -21.04 -5.43
C TYR A 78 11.71 -20.49 -5.51
N GLU A 79 10.78 -21.13 -4.80
CA GLU A 79 9.37 -20.69 -4.70
C GLU A 79 9.23 -19.36 -3.96
N ASP A 80 10.01 -19.12 -2.90
CA ASP A 80 10.01 -17.85 -2.16
C ASP A 80 10.58 -16.72 -3.01
N PHE A 81 11.64 -17.00 -3.80
CA PHE A 81 12.21 -16.03 -4.75
C PHE A 81 11.22 -15.67 -5.86
N ILE A 82 10.54 -16.65 -6.43
CA ILE A 82 9.52 -16.42 -7.47
C ILE A 82 8.34 -15.63 -6.90
N ASN A 83 7.86 -15.95 -5.72
CA ASN A 83 6.79 -15.22 -5.07
C ASN A 83 7.20 -13.78 -4.73
N GLN A 84 8.46 -13.54 -4.38
CA GLN A 84 8.98 -12.21 -4.10
C GLN A 84 9.22 -11.38 -5.38
N MET A 85 9.64 -12.00 -6.48
CA MET A 85 9.99 -11.31 -7.73
C MET A 85 8.80 -11.15 -8.69
N PHE A 86 7.86 -12.10 -8.71
CA PHE A 86 6.74 -12.15 -9.65
C PHE A 86 5.35 -12.24 -9.00
N GLY A 87 5.27 -12.57 -7.72
CA GLY A 87 4.00 -12.74 -7.00
C GLY A 87 3.31 -11.44 -6.61
N ASN A 88 3.94 -10.30 -6.82
CA ASN A 88 3.36 -8.99 -6.52
C ASN A 88 3.63 -8.02 -7.68
N GLN A 89 2.66 -7.87 -8.55
CA GLN A 89 2.69 -7.00 -9.74
C GLN A 89 2.79 -5.48 -9.39
N SER A 90 3.25 -5.13 -8.19
CA SER A 90 3.35 -3.74 -7.72
C SER A 90 4.63 -3.38 -6.96
N ASN A 91 5.65 -4.23 -6.83
CA ASN A 91 6.85 -3.83 -6.09
C ASN A 91 8.13 -4.17 -6.84
N ASN A 92 8.66 -3.17 -7.52
CA ASN A 92 10.00 -3.15 -8.10
C ASN A 92 11.04 -3.28 -6.96
N PRO A 93 11.91 -4.35 -6.90
CA PRO A 93 12.87 -4.53 -5.81
C PRO A 93 13.99 -3.48 -5.78
N PHE A 94 14.10 -2.64 -6.81
CA PHE A 94 15.06 -1.53 -6.90
C PHE A 94 14.52 -0.20 -6.41
N ASN A 95 13.23 -0.10 -6.07
CA ASN A 95 12.69 1.10 -5.45
C ASN A 95 12.68 0.92 -3.94
N ASN A 96 13.72 1.47 -3.32
CA ASN A 96 13.72 1.95 -1.95
C ASN A 96 13.03 1.00 -0.97
N ALA A 97 13.82 0.21 -0.25
CA ALA A 97 13.38 -0.34 1.03
C ALA A 97 13.00 0.84 1.95
N GLN A 98 11.88 1.48 1.69
CA GLN A 98 11.22 2.32 2.68
C GLN A 98 11.06 1.40 3.90
N ARG A 99 11.85 1.67 4.91
CA ARG A 99 11.73 1.06 6.23
C ARG A 99 10.23 1.06 6.54
N ARG A 100 9.59 -0.13 6.54
CA ARG A 100 8.19 -0.22 6.94
C ARG A 100 8.11 0.40 8.31
N LYS A 101 7.41 1.51 8.43
CA LYS A 101 7.19 2.16 9.70
C LYS A 101 6.57 1.13 10.65
N SER A 102 7.07 1.07 11.87
CA SER A 102 6.52 0.16 12.86
C SER A 102 5.20 0.68 13.45
N ALA A 103 4.92 1.96 13.25
CA ALA A 103 3.65 2.57 13.61
C ALA A 103 2.57 2.26 12.55
N PRO A 104 1.35 1.88 12.96
CA PRO A 104 0.26 1.59 12.03
C PRO A 104 -0.22 2.86 11.31
N ASP A 105 -0.59 2.71 10.05
CA ASP A 105 -1.24 3.76 9.29
C ASP A 105 -2.66 4.02 9.84
N LYS A 106 -3.06 5.27 9.87
CA LYS A 106 -4.42 5.71 10.24
C LYS A 106 -5.27 5.82 8.98
N ILE A 107 -6.35 5.06 8.91
CA ILE A 107 -7.25 5.11 7.75
C ILE A 107 -8.51 5.88 8.15
N ILE A 108 -8.86 6.89 7.36
CA ILE A 108 -10.12 7.64 7.49
C ILE A 108 -10.84 7.67 6.15
N LYS A 109 -12.19 7.71 6.20
CA LYS A 109 -13.03 7.87 5.01
C LYS A 109 -13.54 9.30 4.95
N VAL A 110 -13.46 9.90 3.77
CA VAL A 110 -13.93 11.26 3.52
C VAL A 110 -14.94 11.23 2.41
N GLN A 111 -16.14 11.68 2.72
CA GLN A 111 -17.22 11.80 1.75
C GLN A 111 -17.13 13.16 1.06
N ILE A 112 -17.25 13.13 -0.25
CA ILE A 112 -17.30 14.31 -1.11
C ILE A 112 -18.52 14.26 -2.03
N SER A 113 -19.01 15.41 -2.44
CA SER A 113 -20.07 15.50 -3.44
C SER A 113 -19.53 15.31 -4.87
N PRO A 114 -20.38 14.95 -5.84
CA PRO A 114 -19.97 14.92 -7.25
C PRO A 114 -19.47 16.28 -7.75
N ILE A 115 -20.02 17.39 -7.27
CA ILE A 115 -19.57 18.74 -7.62
C ILE A 115 -18.17 19.01 -7.09
N GLU A 116 -17.86 18.64 -5.84
CA GLU A 116 -16.53 18.75 -5.27
C GLU A 116 -15.51 17.89 -6.03
N SER A 117 -15.92 16.67 -6.44
CA SER A 117 -15.10 15.82 -7.29
C SER A 117 -14.87 16.43 -8.70
N TYR A 118 -15.90 17.06 -9.28
CA TYR A 118 -15.82 17.63 -10.63
C TYR A 118 -14.86 18.83 -10.69
N ASN A 119 -14.96 19.74 -9.73
CA ASN A 119 -14.19 20.99 -9.72
C ASN A 119 -12.82 20.84 -9.05
N GLY A 120 -12.62 19.77 -8.25
CA GLY A 120 -11.56 19.73 -7.27
C GLY A 120 -11.82 20.78 -6.16
N THR A 121 -11.34 20.54 -4.98
CA THR A 121 -11.51 21.47 -3.87
C THR A 121 -10.49 21.24 -2.78
N ASP A 122 -10.25 22.27 -1.99
CA ASP A 122 -9.54 22.13 -0.73
C ASP A 122 -10.57 21.79 0.36
N LYS A 123 -10.39 20.65 1.06
CA LYS A 123 -11.30 20.19 2.10
C LYS A 123 -10.61 20.12 3.45
N ILE A 124 -11.24 20.73 4.43
CA ILE A 124 -10.77 20.66 5.84
C ILE A 124 -11.33 19.40 6.47
N ILE A 125 -10.46 18.62 7.09
CA ILE A 125 -10.80 17.35 7.73
C ILE A 125 -10.34 17.39 9.17
N ASN A 126 -11.24 17.05 10.07
CA ASN A 126 -10.94 16.84 11.48
C ASN A 126 -10.89 15.35 11.77
N TYR A 127 -9.80 14.90 12.38
CA TYR A 127 -9.64 13.51 12.78
C TYR A 127 -8.89 13.39 14.10
N ILE A 128 -9.07 12.27 14.79
CA ILE A 128 -8.40 12.01 16.06
C ILE A 128 -7.22 11.09 15.79
N LYS A 129 -6.03 11.46 16.27
CA LYS A 129 -4.86 10.59 16.27
C LYS A 129 -4.20 10.50 17.63
N ASP A 130 -3.53 9.38 17.88
CA ASP A 130 -2.71 9.19 19.07
C ASP A 130 -1.39 9.95 18.89
N ASN A 131 -1.21 10.99 19.68
CA ASN A 131 0.03 11.75 19.73
C ASN A 131 0.96 11.20 20.81
N ARG A 132 2.26 11.36 20.59
CA ARG A 132 3.28 11.12 21.60
C ARG A 132 2.96 11.90 22.87
N CYS A 133 2.94 11.23 24.01
CA CYS A 133 2.77 11.90 25.30
C CYS A 133 3.97 12.79 25.59
N ASN A 134 3.74 14.08 25.81
CA ASN A 134 4.77 15.09 26.04
C ASN A 134 5.47 14.94 27.41
N ILE A 135 4.84 14.28 28.38
CA ILE A 135 5.42 14.09 29.72
C ILE A 135 6.43 12.92 29.72
N CYS A 136 6.02 11.76 29.23
CA CYS A 136 6.87 10.56 29.22
C CYS A 136 7.54 10.28 27.88
N ASN A 137 7.41 11.18 26.91
CA ASN A 137 8.00 11.05 25.58
C ASN A 137 7.72 9.70 24.88
N GLY A 138 6.52 9.15 25.09
CA GLY A 138 6.12 7.88 24.47
C GLY A 138 6.47 6.64 25.30
N GLY A 139 7.26 6.76 26.38
CA GLY A 139 7.70 5.65 27.21
C GLY A 139 6.62 5.05 28.13
N GLY A 140 5.53 5.79 28.36
CA GLY A 140 4.45 5.34 29.26
C GLY A 140 4.73 5.56 30.75
N GLY A 141 5.96 5.90 31.13
CA GLY A 141 6.39 6.10 32.53
C GLY A 141 7.82 5.68 32.76
N ASP A 142 8.20 5.47 34.02
CA ASP A 142 9.54 5.00 34.37
C ASP A 142 9.70 3.53 34.00
N GLN A 143 10.68 3.26 33.14
CA GLN A 143 10.90 1.95 32.56
C GLN A 143 11.99 1.19 33.31
N GLN A 144 11.76 -0.10 33.56
CA GLN A 144 12.75 -1.05 34.03
C GLN A 144 12.87 -2.20 33.06
N VAL A 145 14.10 -2.66 32.78
CA VAL A 145 14.33 -3.82 31.94
C VAL A 145 13.52 -5.01 32.47
N CYS A 146 12.81 -5.69 31.59
CA CYS A 146 12.03 -6.87 31.99
C CYS A 146 12.96 -8.02 32.41
N ASN A 147 12.93 -8.40 33.69
CA ASN A 147 13.76 -9.45 34.20
C ASN A 147 13.50 -10.83 33.55
N THR A 148 12.28 -11.05 33.08
CA THR A 148 11.89 -12.35 32.49
C THR A 148 12.50 -12.58 31.10
N CYS A 149 12.72 -11.53 30.30
CA CYS A 149 13.31 -11.63 28.98
C CYS A 149 14.61 -10.86 28.80
N GLY A 150 15.14 -10.25 29.88
CA GLY A 150 16.37 -9.48 29.81
C GLY A 150 16.37 -8.31 28.83
N GLY A 151 15.19 -7.74 28.54
CA GLY A 151 15.04 -6.66 27.57
C GLY A 151 14.70 -7.13 26.14
N ALA A 152 14.78 -8.42 25.83
CA ALA A 152 14.56 -8.93 24.48
C ALA A 152 13.10 -8.79 23.97
N GLY A 153 12.13 -8.70 24.87
CA GLY A 153 10.70 -8.65 24.53
C GLY A 153 10.08 -10.00 24.12
N PHE A 154 10.90 -11.02 23.91
CA PHE A 154 10.45 -12.35 23.55
C PHE A 154 11.16 -13.43 24.37
N GLN A 155 10.60 -14.63 24.38
CA GLN A 155 11.18 -15.84 24.95
C GLN A 155 11.29 -16.90 23.86
N ILE A 156 12.38 -17.65 23.87
CA ILE A 156 12.55 -18.80 22.98
C ILE A 156 12.09 -20.03 23.77
N LYS A 157 11.07 -20.71 23.27
CA LYS A 157 10.62 -22.00 23.81
C LYS A 157 11.06 -23.10 22.86
N SER A 158 11.75 -24.07 23.36
CA SER A 158 12.16 -25.27 22.61
C SER A 158 11.13 -26.36 22.84
N PHE A 159 10.57 -26.89 21.75
CA PHE A 159 9.64 -28.03 21.77
C PHE A 159 10.28 -29.19 21.02
N GLY A 160 10.20 -30.37 21.57
CA GLY A 160 10.67 -31.59 20.94
C GLY A 160 11.58 -32.39 21.88
N THR A 161 11.71 -33.71 21.61
CA THR A 161 12.60 -34.63 22.31
C THR A 161 13.55 -35.24 21.29
N GLY A 162 14.83 -35.32 21.65
CA GLY A 162 15.89 -35.93 20.84
C GLY A 162 16.33 -35.08 19.64
N PHE A 163 16.39 -35.67 18.45
CA PHE A 163 16.96 -35.08 17.26
C PHE A 163 16.08 -33.99 16.58
N MET A 164 14.81 -33.85 16.98
CA MET A 164 13.91 -32.82 16.46
C MET A 164 13.55 -31.80 17.54
N THR A 165 14.36 -30.79 17.70
CA THR A 165 14.07 -29.66 18.60
C THR A 165 13.68 -28.46 17.74
N GLN A 166 12.41 -28.02 17.81
CA GLN A 166 11.93 -26.81 17.20
C GLN A 166 11.97 -25.66 18.21
N GLN A 167 12.56 -24.54 17.83
CA GLN A 167 12.56 -23.32 18.63
C GLN A 167 11.50 -22.35 18.13
N ILE A 168 10.59 -21.95 19.01
CA ILE A 168 9.54 -21.00 18.71
C ILE A 168 9.77 -19.73 19.54
N ARG A 169 9.77 -18.58 18.87
CA ARG A 169 9.79 -17.27 19.54
C ARG A 169 8.37 -16.89 19.94
N THR A 170 8.16 -16.68 21.24
CA THR A 170 6.88 -16.21 21.78
C THR A 170 7.08 -14.86 22.47
N SER A 171 6.09 -13.96 22.36
CA SER A 171 6.14 -12.70 23.11
C SER A 171 6.28 -12.95 24.59
N CYS A 172 7.10 -12.17 25.27
CA CYS A 172 7.28 -12.28 26.72
C CYS A 172 5.99 -11.89 27.44
N GLY A 173 5.39 -12.84 28.18
CA GLY A 173 4.13 -12.63 28.90
C GLY A 173 4.21 -11.53 29.96
N SER A 174 5.36 -11.37 30.63
CA SER A 174 5.56 -10.40 31.70
C SER A 174 5.57 -8.94 31.21
N CYS A 175 6.14 -8.68 30.02
CA CYS A 175 6.21 -7.31 29.47
C CYS A 175 5.32 -7.11 28.24
N GLY A 176 4.60 -8.13 27.78
CA GLY A 176 3.76 -8.07 26.60
C GLY A 176 4.53 -7.75 25.30
N GLY A 177 5.77 -8.21 25.19
CA GLY A 177 6.62 -7.97 24.02
C GLY A 177 7.45 -6.68 24.07
N ARG A 178 7.27 -5.81 25.04
CA ARG A 178 7.91 -4.49 25.11
C ARG A 178 9.40 -4.52 25.50
N GLY A 179 9.88 -5.58 26.15
CA GLY A 179 11.23 -5.67 26.68
C GLY A 179 11.43 -4.97 28.04
N TYR A 180 10.50 -4.13 28.48
CA TYR A 180 10.52 -3.41 29.76
C TYR A 180 9.18 -3.46 30.46
N THR A 181 9.20 -3.22 31.77
CA THR A 181 8.02 -3.05 32.63
C THR A 181 8.02 -1.63 33.18
N LEU A 182 6.83 -1.09 33.51
CA LEU A 182 6.69 0.24 34.09
C LEU A 182 6.69 0.12 35.62
N ILE A 183 7.61 0.82 36.29
CA ILE A 183 7.63 0.96 37.74
C ILE A 183 6.55 1.96 38.16
N HIS A 184 6.54 3.14 37.53
CA HIS A 184 5.54 4.17 37.72
C HIS A 184 4.90 4.49 36.37
N ARG A 185 3.58 4.49 36.32
CA ARG A 185 2.84 4.87 35.12
C ARG A 185 2.79 6.38 34.99
N CYS A 186 3.01 6.90 33.81
CA CYS A 186 2.85 8.31 33.54
C CYS A 186 1.40 8.75 33.81
N TYR A 187 1.21 9.71 34.66
CA TYR A 187 -0.11 10.20 35.05
C TYR A 187 -0.90 10.84 33.89
N ASN A 188 -0.19 11.43 32.92
CA ASN A 188 -0.82 12.11 31.79
C ASN A 188 -1.41 11.14 30.74
N CYS A 189 -0.79 10.00 30.51
CA CYS A 189 -1.24 9.01 29.53
C CYS A 189 -1.65 7.66 30.13
N GLY A 190 -1.65 7.52 31.47
CA GLY A 190 -2.04 6.29 32.15
C GLY A 190 -1.14 5.09 31.84
N GLY A 191 0.08 5.30 31.36
CA GLY A 191 1.00 4.23 30.99
C GLY A 191 1.01 3.88 29.50
N ASN A 192 0.15 4.47 28.67
CA ASN A 192 0.02 4.14 27.24
C ASN A 192 1.12 4.76 26.37
N GLY A 193 1.80 5.81 26.84
CA GLY A 193 2.80 6.54 26.08
C GLY A 193 2.22 7.50 25.04
N VAL A 194 0.92 7.42 24.79
CA VAL A 194 0.21 8.25 23.79
C VAL A 194 -1.02 8.89 24.37
N LYS A 195 -1.48 9.97 23.74
CA LYS A 195 -2.71 10.68 24.08
C LYS A 195 -3.48 11.04 22.82
N PRO A 196 -4.77 10.71 22.72
CA PRO A 196 -5.58 11.08 21.57
C PRO A 196 -5.81 12.59 21.54
N ASN A 197 -5.58 13.20 20.39
CA ASN A 197 -5.88 14.62 20.13
C ASN A 197 -6.56 14.76 18.77
N THR A 198 -7.44 15.76 18.68
CA THR A 198 -8.06 16.16 17.41
C THR A 198 -7.06 16.99 16.60
N HIS A 199 -6.92 16.64 15.34
CA HIS A 199 -6.11 17.34 14.36
C HIS A 199 -6.98 17.83 13.21
N GLU A 200 -6.67 19.03 12.74
CA GLU A 200 -7.28 19.60 11.55
C GLU A 200 -6.23 19.65 10.44
N ILE A 201 -6.61 19.18 9.26
CA ILE A 201 -5.76 19.24 8.07
C ILE A 201 -6.58 19.70 6.87
N THR A 202 -5.95 20.43 5.98
CA THR A 202 -6.53 20.76 4.67
C THR A 202 -5.93 19.85 3.62
N ILE A 203 -6.78 19.11 2.90
CA ILE A 203 -6.38 18.28 1.78
C ILE A 203 -6.82 18.92 0.47
N LYS A 204 -5.96 18.80 -0.56
CA LYS A 204 -6.27 19.21 -1.92
C LYS A 204 -6.79 18.02 -2.70
N LEU A 205 -8.05 18.08 -3.10
CA LEU A 205 -8.67 17.09 -3.95
C LEU A 205 -8.45 17.46 -5.42
N PRO A 206 -7.86 16.55 -6.22
CA PRO A 206 -7.71 16.80 -7.65
C PRO A 206 -9.05 16.79 -8.36
N ILE A 207 -9.09 17.44 -9.53
CA ILE A 207 -10.25 17.42 -10.43
C ILE A 207 -10.52 15.99 -10.90
N GLY A 208 -11.77 15.57 -10.84
CA GLY A 208 -12.21 14.27 -11.35
C GLY A 208 -11.93 13.09 -10.42
N VAL A 209 -11.57 13.32 -9.15
CA VAL A 209 -11.28 12.25 -8.19
C VAL A 209 -12.39 11.21 -8.11
N ASP A 210 -12.03 9.94 -8.10
CA ASP A 210 -12.97 8.81 -8.06
C ASP A 210 -13.20 8.26 -6.66
N SER A 211 -14.36 7.65 -6.47
CA SER A 211 -14.66 6.89 -5.26
C SER A 211 -13.70 5.71 -5.14
N GLY A 212 -13.17 5.48 -3.94
CA GLY A 212 -12.19 4.43 -3.67
C GLY A 212 -10.73 4.84 -3.87
N GLN A 213 -10.45 6.04 -4.34
CA GLN A 213 -9.08 6.55 -4.39
C GLN A 213 -8.54 6.84 -2.99
N TYR A 214 -7.21 6.66 -2.84
CA TYR A 214 -6.51 6.86 -1.58
C TYR A 214 -5.53 8.01 -1.68
N LEU A 215 -5.55 8.88 -0.67
CA LEU A 215 -4.54 9.92 -0.47
C LEU A 215 -3.69 9.52 0.74
N LYS A 216 -2.38 9.44 0.58
CA LYS A 216 -1.46 9.10 1.66
C LYS A 216 -0.64 10.31 2.08
N LEU A 217 -0.71 10.66 3.37
CA LEU A 217 0.01 11.77 3.97
C LEU A 217 0.98 11.22 5.02
N ALA A 218 2.26 11.52 4.86
CA ALA A 218 3.33 10.99 5.71
C ALA A 218 3.26 11.58 7.12
N ASP A 219 3.58 10.76 8.14
CA ASP A 219 3.74 11.14 9.56
C ASP A 219 2.50 11.75 10.23
N LEU A 220 1.33 11.61 9.63
CA LEU A 220 0.07 12.12 10.17
C LEU A 220 -0.82 11.04 10.79
N GLY A 221 -0.36 9.79 10.86
CA GLY A 221 -1.02 8.67 11.55
C GLY A 221 -0.77 8.64 13.06
N ASP A 222 -1.09 7.51 13.68
CA ASP A 222 -0.94 7.30 15.11
C ASP A 222 0.55 7.12 15.49
N PHE A 223 0.92 7.58 16.69
CA PHE A 223 2.27 7.38 17.24
C PHE A 223 2.40 5.99 17.87
N ARG A 224 3.37 5.20 17.45
CA ARG A 224 3.74 3.92 18.06
C ARG A 224 5.25 3.66 17.89
N ASN A 225 5.85 3.02 18.86
CA ASN A 225 7.25 2.56 18.82
C ASN A 225 8.29 3.64 18.45
N GLY A 226 8.03 4.88 18.83
CA GLY A 226 8.97 5.99 18.62
C GLY A 226 8.76 6.78 17.33
N GLU A 227 7.81 6.38 16.47
CA GLU A 227 7.54 7.05 15.18
C GLU A 227 6.03 7.23 14.93
N TYR A 228 5.69 8.05 13.95
CA TYR A 228 4.32 8.22 13.48
C TYR A 228 4.07 7.36 12.25
N GLY A 229 2.91 6.72 12.18
CA GLY A 229 2.38 6.11 10.98
C GLY A 229 1.94 7.17 9.97
N ASP A 230 1.44 6.74 8.82
CA ASP A 230 0.91 7.64 7.81
C ASP A 230 -0.61 7.77 7.95
N LEU A 231 -1.16 8.87 7.48
CA LEU A 231 -2.60 9.04 7.33
C LEU A 231 -3.01 8.65 5.92
N VAL A 232 -3.90 7.69 5.82
CA VAL A 232 -4.48 7.22 4.55
C VAL A 232 -5.93 7.67 4.51
N ILE A 233 -6.26 8.51 3.56
CA ILE A 233 -7.59 9.05 3.34
C ILE A 233 -8.22 8.31 2.17
N GLN A 234 -9.29 7.58 2.44
CA GLN A 234 -10.11 6.95 1.41
C GLN A 234 -11.22 7.91 1.00
N ILE A 235 -11.24 8.26 -0.28
CA ILE A 235 -12.26 9.17 -0.83
C ILE A 235 -13.49 8.36 -1.22
N GLU A 236 -14.66 8.85 -0.86
CA GLU A 236 -15.95 8.28 -1.23
C GLU A 236 -16.81 9.38 -1.85
N VAL A 237 -17.12 9.26 -3.13
CA VAL A 237 -18.03 10.19 -3.81
C VAL A 237 -19.45 9.72 -3.56
N THR A 238 -20.22 10.53 -2.86
CA THR A 238 -21.63 10.22 -2.52
C THR A 238 -22.59 11.13 -3.29
N PRO A 239 -23.71 10.61 -3.80
CA PRO A 239 -24.74 11.43 -4.44
C PRO A 239 -25.18 12.57 -3.52
N LYS A 240 -25.25 13.78 -4.07
CA LYS A 240 -25.66 14.97 -3.33
C LYS A 240 -26.27 16.00 -4.27
N ASP A 241 -27.28 16.71 -3.79
CA ASP A 241 -27.95 17.81 -4.50
C ASP A 241 -28.47 17.41 -5.90
N GLY A 242 -28.95 16.16 -6.04
CA GLY A 242 -29.45 15.59 -7.30
C GLY A 242 -28.34 15.07 -8.22
N PHE A 243 -27.07 15.30 -7.91
CA PHE A 243 -25.95 14.84 -8.70
C PHE A 243 -25.44 13.48 -8.23
N GLU A 244 -25.08 12.64 -9.20
CA GLU A 244 -24.44 11.35 -9.01
C GLU A 244 -23.30 11.18 -10.01
N LYS A 245 -22.19 10.56 -9.60
CA LYS A 245 -21.07 10.23 -10.49
C LYS A 245 -21.08 8.73 -10.78
N ILE A 246 -21.10 8.36 -12.06
CA ILE A 246 -20.93 6.96 -12.51
C ILE A 246 -19.81 6.93 -13.55
N ASN A 247 -18.66 6.41 -13.18
CA ASN A 247 -17.44 6.44 -13.99
C ASN A 247 -17.09 7.90 -14.38
N ASN A 248 -17.02 8.19 -15.67
CA ASN A 248 -16.77 9.53 -16.21
C ASN A 248 -18.05 10.32 -16.49
N ASP A 249 -19.20 9.75 -16.24
CA ASP A 249 -20.47 10.41 -16.50
C ASP A 249 -21.01 11.10 -15.25
N LEU A 250 -21.66 12.24 -15.48
CA LEU A 250 -22.38 13.00 -14.46
C LEU A 250 -23.87 12.76 -14.64
N ILE A 251 -24.54 12.30 -13.62
CA ILE A 251 -25.99 12.12 -13.63
C ILE A 251 -26.62 13.23 -12.79
N TYR A 252 -27.66 13.83 -13.30
CA TYR A 252 -28.47 14.80 -12.57
C TYR A 252 -29.95 14.42 -12.62
N ASN A 253 -30.55 14.26 -11.43
CA ASN A 253 -31.98 14.01 -11.31
C ASN A 253 -32.70 15.34 -11.24
N LEU A 254 -33.38 15.70 -12.33
CA LEU A 254 -34.13 16.96 -12.49
C LEU A 254 -35.58 16.74 -12.06
N PHE A 255 -36.02 17.49 -11.06
CA PHE A 255 -37.41 17.52 -10.63
C PHE A 255 -38.03 18.82 -11.12
N LEU A 256 -39.00 18.71 -11.98
CA LEU A 256 -39.77 19.85 -12.51
C LEU A 256 -41.19 19.83 -11.93
N ASN A 257 -41.68 20.97 -11.51
CA ASN A 257 -43.09 21.13 -11.20
C ASN A 257 -43.88 21.37 -12.50
N LEU A 258 -45.20 21.30 -12.45
CA LEU A 258 -46.08 21.47 -13.62
C LEU A 258 -45.92 22.83 -14.33
N GLU A 259 -45.65 23.90 -13.58
CA GLU A 259 -45.42 25.23 -14.11
C GLU A 259 -44.06 25.34 -14.82
N GLU A 260 -43.04 24.68 -14.26
CA GLU A 260 -41.69 24.62 -14.85
C GLU A 260 -41.69 23.78 -16.12
N ALA A 261 -42.42 22.68 -16.14
CA ALA A 261 -42.55 21.81 -17.31
C ALA A 261 -43.25 22.46 -18.50
N GLN A 262 -44.01 23.52 -18.29
CA GLN A 262 -44.71 24.29 -19.34
C GLN A 262 -43.88 25.44 -19.90
N LYS A 263 -42.71 25.72 -19.37
CA LYS A 263 -41.82 26.77 -19.85
C LYS A 263 -41.11 26.35 -21.13
N ASP A 264 -40.95 27.30 -22.05
CA ASP A 264 -40.18 27.08 -23.31
C ASP A 264 -38.68 26.81 -23.05
N LYS A 265 -38.20 27.14 -21.88
CA LYS A 265 -36.80 26.95 -21.50
C LYS A 265 -36.72 26.49 -20.04
N PHE A 266 -35.79 25.55 -19.79
CA PHE A 266 -35.46 25.14 -18.45
C PHE A 266 -33.95 25.15 -18.23
N VAL A 267 -33.57 25.31 -16.97
CA VAL A 267 -32.17 25.41 -16.54
C VAL A 267 -31.76 24.10 -15.89
N ILE A 268 -30.66 23.53 -16.36
CA ILE A 268 -30.07 22.35 -15.79
C ILE A 268 -28.82 22.81 -15.04
N PRO A 269 -28.77 22.64 -13.72
CA PRO A 269 -27.56 22.93 -12.96
C PRO A 269 -26.39 22.10 -13.47
N HIS A 270 -25.21 22.72 -13.58
CA HIS A 270 -23.99 22.04 -13.96
C HIS A 270 -22.82 22.66 -13.21
N PRO A 271 -21.80 21.86 -12.76
CA PRO A 271 -20.67 22.37 -11.96
C PRO A 271 -19.91 23.55 -12.61
N ASN A 272 -19.87 23.65 -13.94
CA ASN A 272 -19.21 24.74 -14.67
C ASN A 272 -20.15 25.86 -15.08
N GLY A 273 -21.30 25.97 -14.45
CA GLY A 273 -22.31 26.98 -14.77
C GLY A 273 -23.53 26.39 -15.46
N ASP A 274 -24.69 26.91 -15.13
CA ASP A 274 -25.99 26.39 -15.55
C ASP A 274 -26.14 26.27 -17.06
N LEU A 275 -26.76 25.19 -17.50
CA LEU A 275 -27.05 24.91 -18.89
C LEU A 275 -28.51 25.26 -19.18
N VAL A 276 -28.75 26.17 -20.13
CA VAL A 276 -30.11 26.54 -20.56
C VAL A 276 -30.49 25.69 -21.76
N MET A 277 -31.63 24.99 -21.65
CA MET A 277 -32.17 24.15 -22.72
C MET A 277 -33.57 24.64 -23.13
N ASN A 278 -33.85 24.55 -24.42
CA ASN A 278 -35.22 24.77 -24.93
C ASN A 278 -36.05 23.50 -24.64
N ALA A 279 -37.27 23.68 -24.21
CA ALA A 279 -38.23 22.60 -24.09
C ALA A 279 -38.45 21.98 -25.48
N LEU A 280 -38.16 20.71 -25.63
CA LEU A 280 -38.52 19.98 -26.86
C LEU A 280 -39.99 19.60 -26.75
N SER A 281 -40.77 19.94 -27.76
CA SER A 281 -42.20 19.58 -27.85
C SER A 281 -42.46 18.07 -27.80
N THR A 282 -41.41 17.27 -27.88
CA THR A 282 -41.43 15.80 -27.87
C THR A 282 -40.41 15.25 -26.83
N PHE A 283 -40.37 15.80 -25.62
CA PHE A 283 -39.51 15.30 -24.58
C PHE A 283 -40.05 13.95 -24.08
N ASP A 284 -39.32 12.87 -24.38
CA ASP A 284 -39.65 11.54 -23.89
C ASP A 284 -39.05 11.38 -22.48
N THR A 285 -39.86 11.57 -21.46
CA THR A 285 -39.47 11.44 -20.04
C THR A 285 -39.05 10.01 -19.65
N SER A 286 -39.26 9.03 -20.51
CA SER A 286 -38.82 7.64 -20.27
C SER A 286 -37.34 7.44 -20.53
N LYS A 287 -36.66 8.39 -21.20
CA LYS A 287 -35.25 8.29 -21.56
C LYS A 287 -34.44 9.45 -20.99
N PRO A 288 -33.25 9.18 -20.38
CA PRO A 288 -32.41 10.27 -19.91
C PRO A 288 -31.92 11.14 -21.07
N LEU A 289 -31.93 12.45 -20.87
CA LEU A 289 -31.35 13.41 -21.80
C LEU A 289 -29.82 13.36 -21.70
N ARG A 290 -29.14 13.06 -22.83
CA ARG A 290 -27.70 13.01 -22.92
C ARG A 290 -27.10 14.33 -23.39
N LEU A 291 -26.26 14.93 -22.55
CA LEU A 291 -25.50 16.14 -22.86
C LEU A 291 -24.03 15.74 -23.06
N ARG A 292 -23.61 15.70 -24.33
CA ARG A 292 -22.28 15.21 -24.72
C ARG A 292 -21.16 16.10 -24.19
N GLY A 293 -20.10 15.49 -23.64
CA GLY A 293 -18.92 16.18 -23.14
C GLY A 293 -19.17 17.06 -21.92
N LYS A 294 -20.27 16.82 -21.19
CA LYS A 294 -20.62 17.56 -19.96
C LYS A 294 -20.43 16.73 -18.69
N GLY A 295 -19.78 15.56 -18.79
CA GLY A 295 -19.32 14.75 -17.67
C GLY A 295 -17.88 15.03 -17.28
N TYR A 296 -17.28 14.08 -16.55
CA TYR A 296 -15.89 14.15 -16.12
C TYR A 296 -14.94 13.77 -17.27
N SER A 297 -13.82 14.48 -17.40
CA SER A 297 -12.74 14.10 -18.34
C SER A 297 -13.21 13.70 -19.75
N GLY A 298 -14.22 14.41 -20.27
CA GLY A 298 -14.78 14.12 -21.59
C GLY A 298 -15.94 13.11 -21.60
N GLY A 299 -16.40 12.66 -20.46
CA GLY A 299 -17.66 11.92 -20.29
C GLY A 299 -18.89 12.78 -20.57
N ASP A 300 -20.05 12.19 -20.44
CA ASP A 300 -21.33 12.86 -20.74
C ASP A 300 -22.11 13.16 -19.45
N MET A 301 -23.06 14.10 -19.56
CA MET A 301 -24.03 14.32 -18.50
C MET A 301 -25.38 13.73 -18.92
N PHE A 302 -26.00 12.99 -18.02
CA PHE A 302 -27.32 12.43 -18.19
C PHE A 302 -28.31 13.12 -17.25
N VAL A 303 -29.36 13.70 -17.78
CA VAL A 303 -30.43 14.29 -16.99
C VAL A 303 -31.61 13.34 -17.01
N LYS A 304 -32.06 12.94 -15.83
CA LYS A 304 -33.18 12.01 -15.61
C LYS A 304 -34.37 12.76 -15.03
#